data_7dfeb089546bc88479d4882f66eefa54
#
_entry.id   7dfeb089546bc88479d4882f66eefa54
#
_cell.length_a   1.000
_cell.length_b   1.000
_cell.length_c   1.000
_cell.angle_alpha   90.00
_cell.angle_beta   90.00
_cell.angle_gamma   90.00
#
_symmetry.space_group_name_H-M   'P 1'
#
loop_
_entity.id
_entity.type
_entity.pdbx_description
1 polymer ?
#
loop_
_entity_poly.entity_id
_entity_poly.type
_entity_poly.pdbx_seq_one_letter_code
_entity_poly.pdbx_strand_id
1 'polypeptide(L)'
;MFTATVTVKNTGSVSGKSVVQLYVQTPYGDYEKQNAVEKSAVQVIGYGKTDELKPGQSEQVTVTMDRYMMASYDYTNAKGYILSAGDYYLALGDNAHDALNNILAAKGASGMVDQDGNTVEGNAAKTYRWNYD
;
A
#
# COMPACT_ATOMS: atom_id res chain seq x y z
N MET A 1 5.02 -5.18 -14.75
CA MET A 1 3.60 -5.11 -14.28
C MET A 1 3.42 -5.99 -13.06
N PHE A 2 2.76 -5.48 -12.06
CA PHE A 2 2.44 -6.25 -10.86
C PHE A 2 0.96 -6.58 -10.82
N THR A 3 0.65 -7.76 -10.30
CA THR A 3 -0.72 -8.20 -10.11
C THR A 3 -0.88 -8.69 -8.67
N ALA A 4 -1.84 -8.12 -7.95
CA ALA A 4 -2.20 -8.57 -6.61
C ALA A 4 -3.57 -9.25 -6.66
N THR A 5 -3.65 -10.45 -6.11
CA THR A 5 -4.91 -11.19 -6.01
C THR A 5 -5.26 -11.34 -4.54
N VAL A 6 -6.45 -10.91 -4.18
CA VAL A 6 -6.92 -10.87 -2.79
C VAL A 6 -8.26 -11.59 -2.69
N THR A 7 -8.40 -12.44 -1.68
CA THR A 7 -9.70 -13.03 -1.35
C THR A 7 -10.42 -12.14 -0.37
N VAL A 8 -11.61 -11.66 -0.75
CA VAL A 8 -12.47 -10.84 0.10
C VAL A 8 -13.65 -11.67 0.55
N LYS A 9 -13.89 -11.73 1.85
CA LYS A 9 -14.99 -12.49 2.44
C LYS A 9 -15.90 -11.54 3.19
N ASN A 10 -17.22 -11.70 2.98
CA ASN A 10 -18.22 -11.01 3.77
C ASN A 10 -18.39 -11.72 5.12
N THR A 11 -17.86 -11.13 6.18
CA THR A 11 -17.97 -11.63 7.55
C THR A 11 -19.11 -10.99 8.32
N GLY A 12 -19.85 -10.07 7.69
CA GLY A 12 -21.00 -9.41 8.30
C GLY A 12 -22.27 -10.22 8.23
N SER A 13 -23.36 -9.61 8.67
CA SER A 13 -24.70 -10.24 8.71
C SER A 13 -25.62 -9.80 7.56
N VAL A 14 -25.18 -8.86 6.73
CA VAL A 14 -25.93 -8.34 5.57
C VAL A 14 -25.08 -8.41 4.33
N SER A 15 -25.72 -8.48 3.15
CA SER A 15 -25.03 -8.44 1.87
C SER A 15 -24.40 -7.07 1.63
N GLY A 16 -23.26 -7.05 0.93
CA GLY A 16 -22.58 -5.81 0.59
C GLY A 16 -21.47 -5.99 -0.43
N LYS A 17 -20.97 -4.86 -0.93
CA LYS A 17 -19.83 -4.78 -1.83
C LYS A 17 -18.64 -4.22 -1.06
N SER A 18 -17.43 -4.59 -1.49
CA SER A 18 -16.20 -4.09 -0.91
C SER A 18 -15.26 -3.55 -1.97
N VAL A 19 -14.47 -2.55 -1.58
CA VAL A 19 -13.39 -2.02 -2.42
C VAL A 19 -12.08 -2.40 -1.78
N VAL A 20 -11.18 -3.00 -2.57
CA VAL A 20 -9.82 -3.31 -2.14
C VAL A 20 -8.93 -2.22 -2.70
N GLN A 21 -8.20 -1.53 -1.84
CA GLN A 21 -7.24 -0.51 -2.22
C GLN A 21 -5.83 -1.02 -2.00
N LEU A 22 -4.95 -0.80 -2.99
CA LEU A 22 -3.55 -1.15 -2.92
C LEU A 22 -2.73 0.13 -2.80
N TYR A 23 -1.88 0.17 -1.78
CA TYR A 23 -1.01 1.30 -1.48
C TYR A 23 0.45 0.90 -1.64
N VAL A 24 1.30 1.86 -1.93
CA VAL A 24 2.74 1.68 -1.98
C VAL A 24 3.44 2.68 -1.09
N GLN A 25 4.49 2.22 -0.39
CA GLN A 25 5.51 3.06 0.20
C GLN A 25 6.81 2.85 -0.58
N THR A 26 7.34 3.95 -1.13
CA THR A 26 8.57 3.91 -1.92
C THR A 26 9.79 4.14 -1.03
N PRO A 27 10.99 3.70 -1.46
CA PRO A 27 12.21 3.96 -0.71
C PRO A 27 12.44 5.48 -0.53
N TYR A 28 12.92 5.88 0.63
CA TYR A 28 13.32 7.25 0.91
C TYR A 28 14.63 7.21 1.69
N GLY A 29 15.72 7.59 1.02
CA GLY A 29 17.04 7.51 1.59
C GLY A 29 17.90 8.72 1.24
N ASP A 30 19.20 8.52 1.22
CA ASP A 30 20.15 9.62 1.02
C ASP A 30 20.00 10.32 -0.32
N TYR A 31 19.72 9.57 -1.39
CA TYR A 31 19.51 10.16 -2.71
C TYR A 31 18.35 11.16 -2.71
N GLU A 32 17.21 10.77 -2.16
CA GLU A 32 16.02 11.62 -2.10
C GLU A 32 16.26 12.86 -1.24
N LYS A 33 16.94 12.71 -0.12
CA LYS A 33 17.28 13.83 0.77
C LYS A 33 18.24 14.81 0.10
N GLN A 34 19.28 14.31 -0.58
CA GLN A 34 20.27 15.13 -1.25
C GLN A 34 19.73 15.87 -2.47
N ASN A 35 18.78 15.27 -3.17
CA ASN A 35 18.22 15.80 -4.42
C ASN A 35 16.83 16.40 -4.26
N ALA A 36 16.35 16.55 -3.02
CA ALA A 36 15.05 17.12 -2.68
C ALA A 36 13.87 16.41 -3.38
N VAL A 37 13.95 15.09 -3.52
CA VAL A 37 12.87 14.29 -4.08
C VAL A 37 11.79 14.12 -3.00
N GLU A 38 10.59 14.57 -3.30
CA GLU A 38 9.45 14.47 -2.38
C GLU A 38 8.67 13.19 -2.65
N LYS A 39 8.27 12.52 -1.56
CA LYS A 39 7.47 11.30 -1.62
C LYS A 39 6.43 11.30 -0.52
N SER A 40 5.25 10.78 -0.84
CA SER A 40 4.22 10.52 0.16
C SER A 40 4.62 9.36 1.06
N ALA A 41 4.12 9.32 2.30
CA ALA A 41 4.32 8.18 3.19
C ALA A 41 3.74 6.90 2.59
N VAL A 42 2.56 7.00 1.99
CA VAL A 42 1.94 5.96 1.15
C VAL A 42 1.10 6.64 0.08
N GLN A 43 0.88 5.95 -1.04
CA GLN A 43 -0.01 6.43 -2.10
C GLN A 43 -0.82 5.27 -2.68
N VAL A 44 -2.05 5.56 -3.10
CA VAL A 44 -2.92 4.59 -3.79
C VAL A 44 -2.36 4.39 -5.19
N ILE A 45 -2.16 3.12 -5.57
CA ILE A 45 -1.68 2.76 -6.91
C ILE A 45 -2.62 1.82 -7.65
N GLY A 46 -3.65 1.33 -7.00
CA GLY A 46 -4.64 0.48 -7.65
C GLY A 46 -5.81 0.18 -6.74
N TYR A 47 -6.89 -0.26 -7.33
CA TYR A 47 -8.05 -0.70 -6.59
C TYR A 47 -8.83 -1.75 -7.40
N GLY A 48 -9.62 -2.55 -6.68
CA GLY A 48 -10.57 -3.49 -7.24
C GLY A 48 -11.83 -3.52 -6.40
N LYS A 49 -12.93 -3.95 -7.00
CA LYS A 49 -14.23 -4.03 -6.32
C LYS A 49 -14.75 -5.45 -6.38
N THR A 50 -15.46 -5.86 -5.33
CA THR A 50 -16.24 -7.09 -5.36
C THR A 50 -17.62 -6.82 -5.95
N ASP A 51 -18.26 -7.91 -6.44
CA ASP A 51 -19.70 -7.92 -6.61
C ASP A 51 -20.38 -7.91 -5.23
N GLU A 52 -21.71 -7.88 -5.20
CA GLU A 52 -22.43 -8.00 -3.95
C GLU A 52 -22.20 -9.40 -3.36
N LEU A 53 -21.64 -9.44 -2.15
CA LEU A 53 -21.37 -10.68 -1.43
C LEU A 53 -22.41 -10.87 -0.34
N LYS A 54 -23.05 -12.04 -0.33
CA LYS A 54 -23.91 -12.47 0.78
C LYS A 54 -23.04 -12.82 1.99
N PRO A 55 -23.59 -12.79 3.21
CA PRO A 55 -22.85 -13.23 4.39
C PRO A 55 -22.21 -14.61 4.19
N GLY A 56 -20.91 -14.70 4.47
CA GLY A 56 -20.13 -15.92 4.29
C GLY A 56 -19.58 -16.16 2.89
N GLN A 57 -19.99 -15.39 1.89
CA GLN A 57 -19.43 -15.50 0.53
C GLN A 57 -18.07 -14.85 0.42
N SER A 58 -17.26 -15.38 -0.48
CA SER A 58 -15.94 -14.85 -0.81
C SER A 58 -15.81 -14.64 -2.31
N GLU A 59 -14.96 -13.68 -2.70
CA GLU A 59 -14.60 -13.40 -4.08
C GLU A 59 -13.12 -13.06 -4.15
N GLN A 60 -12.45 -13.49 -5.22
CA GLN A 60 -11.11 -13.05 -5.50
C GLN A 60 -11.14 -11.77 -6.31
N VAL A 61 -10.42 -10.76 -5.83
CA VAL A 61 -10.26 -9.46 -6.50
C VAL A 61 -8.83 -9.35 -6.98
N THR A 62 -8.65 -9.04 -8.26
CA THR A 62 -7.33 -8.85 -8.85
C THR A 62 -7.09 -7.37 -9.12
N VAL A 63 -5.99 -6.84 -8.60
CA VAL A 63 -5.53 -5.47 -8.83
C VAL A 63 -4.25 -5.54 -9.64
N THR A 64 -4.24 -4.89 -10.80
CA THR A 64 -3.08 -4.84 -11.68
C THR A 64 -2.51 -3.43 -11.69
N MET A 65 -1.18 -3.30 -11.60
CA MET A 65 -0.51 -2.02 -11.62
C MET A 65 0.78 -2.07 -12.42
N ASP A 66 1.19 -0.94 -12.99
CA ASP A 66 2.48 -0.78 -13.62
C ASP A 66 3.48 -0.20 -12.60
N ARG A 67 4.72 -0.69 -12.64
CA ARG A 67 5.78 -0.19 -11.74
C ARG A 67 6.06 1.30 -11.92
N TYR A 68 5.76 1.88 -13.08
CA TYR A 68 5.91 3.32 -13.30
C TYR A 68 5.01 4.16 -12.41
N MET A 69 3.92 3.61 -11.90
CA MET A 69 3.06 4.29 -10.93
C MET A 69 3.76 4.54 -9.60
N MET A 70 4.87 3.84 -9.33
CA MET A 70 5.67 3.99 -8.13
C MET A 70 6.82 4.99 -8.30
N ALA A 71 6.97 5.57 -9.50
CA ALA A 71 8.04 6.52 -9.79
C ALA A 71 7.78 7.87 -9.13
N SER A 72 8.87 8.54 -8.76
CA SER A 72 8.84 9.88 -8.18
C SER A 72 9.56 10.86 -9.10
N TYR A 73 9.19 12.14 -9.06
CA TYR A 73 9.83 13.14 -9.89
C TYR A 73 11.05 13.74 -9.19
N ASP A 74 12.17 13.74 -9.89
CA ASP A 74 13.43 14.32 -9.42
C ASP A 74 13.71 15.61 -10.17
N TYR A 75 13.51 16.76 -9.51
CA TYR A 75 13.72 18.08 -10.08
C TYR A 75 15.19 18.48 -10.17
N THR A 76 16.04 17.91 -9.32
CA THR A 76 17.39 18.41 -9.07
C THR A 76 18.43 17.75 -9.97
N ASN A 77 18.39 16.43 -10.06
CA ASN A 77 19.42 15.64 -10.73
C ASN A 77 18.94 15.03 -12.06
N ALA A 78 18.00 14.11 -11.98
CA ALA A 78 17.50 13.42 -13.19
C ALA A 78 16.60 14.31 -14.05
N LYS A 79 15.94 15.29 -13.45
CA LYS A 79 14.96 16.20 -14.08
C LYS A 79 13.87 15.42 -14.81
N GLY A 80 13.40 14.36 -14.19
CA GLY A 80 12.37 13.47 -14.71
C GLY A 80 11.90 12.51 -13.65
N TYR A 81 11.02 11.59 -14.04
CA TYR A 81 10.56 10.55 -13.13
C TYR A 81 11.64 9.50 -12.92
N ILE A 82 11.84 9.11 -11.68
CA ILE A 82 12.79 8.09 -11.28
C ILE A 82 12.09 6.97 -10.53
N LEU A 83 12.65 5.77 -10.64
CA LEU A 83 12.29 4.63 -9.83
C LEU A 83 13.50 4.29 -8.97
N SER A 84 13.50 4.78 -7.72
CA SER A 84 14.64 4.64 -6.82
C SER A 84 14.91 3.17 -6.51
N ALA A 85 16.19 2.82 -6.35
CA ALA A 85 16.57 1.50 -5.85
C ALA A 85 16.23 1.38 -4.37
N GLY A 86 15.87 0.19 -3.92
CA GLY A 86 15.56 -0.09 -2.54
C GLY A 86 14.27 -0.89 -2.37
N ASP A 87 13.78 -0.90 -1.16
CA ASP A 87 12.60 -1.68 -0.81
C ASP A 87 11.32 -0.87 -1.02
N TYR A 88 10.41 -1.46 -1.78
CA TYR A 88 9.04 -0.97 -1.97
C TYR A 88 8.10 -1.85 -1.16
N TYR A 89 7.19 -1.23 -0.44
CA TYR A 89 6.18 -1.96 0.35
C TYR A 89 4.82 -1.72 -0.28
N LEU A 90 4.19 -2.81 -0.67
CA LEU A 90 2.86 -2.84 -1.27
C LEU A 90 1.90 -3.38 -0.23
N ALA A 91 0.91 -2.60 0.16
CA ALA A 91 0.00 -2.98 1.22
C ALA A 91 -1.46 -2.80 0.83
N LEU A 92 -2.28 -3.73 1.27
CA LEU A 92 -3.72 -3.62 1.20
C LEU A 92 -4.22 -2.86 2.43
N GLY A 93 -5.23 -2.04 2.24
CA GLY A 93 -5.86 -1.32 3.35
C GLY A 93 -7.19 -0.71 2.93
N ASP A 94 -8.01 -0.39 3.92
CA ASP A 94 -9.27 0.30 3.69
C ASP A 94 -9.08 1.80 3.46
N ASN A 95 -7.95 2.31 3.94
CA ASN A 95 -7.52 3.71 3.80
C ASN A 95 -6.00 3.80 3.98
N ALA A 96 -5.45 5.00 3.79
CA ALA A 96 -4.00 5.23 3.89
C ALA A 96 -3.44 4.90 5.29
N HIS A 97 -4.17 5.20 6.35
CA HIS A 97 -3.76 4.87 7.73
C HIS A 97 -3.62 3.37 7.94
N ASP A 98 -4.61 2.60 7.49
CA ASP A 98 -4.60 1.14 7.62
C ASP A 98 -3.44 0.52 6.85
N ALA A 99 -3.24 0.96 5.60
CA ALA A 99 -2.13 0.51 4.78
C ALA A 99 -0.77 0.83 5.40
N LEU A 100 -0.61 2.04 5.93
CA LEU A 100 0.64 2.45 6.57
C LEU A 100 0.94 1.62 7.83
N ASN A 101 -0.07 1.35 8.65
CA ASN A 101 0.08 0.49 9.81
C ASN A 101 0.48 -0.94 9.41
N ASN A 102 -0.09 -1.46 8.33
CA ASN A 102 0.28 -2.78 7.80
C ASN A 102 1.75 -2.80 7.35
N ILE A 103 2.22 -1.73 6.70
CA ILE A 103 3.63 -1.60 6.29
C ILE A 103 4.54 -1.50 7.51
N LEU A 104 4.18 -0.72 8.52
CA LEU A 104 4.96 -0.60 9.75
C LEU A 104 5.08 -1.95 10.45
N ALA A 105 4.01 -2.73 10.51
CA ALA A 105 4.05 -4.08 11.06
C ALA A 105 5.01 -4.98 10.28
N ALA A 106 5.01 -4.90 8.94
CA ALA A 106 5.92 -5.68 8.10
C ALA A 106 7.39 -5.29 8.30
N LYS A 107 7.65 -4.02 8.66
CA LYS A 107 8.99 -3.52 8.98
C LYS A 107 9.42 -3.85 10.41
N GLY A 108 8.56 -4.43 11.22
CA GLY A 108 8.81 -4.68 12.65
C GLY A 108 8.74 -3.41 13.50
N ALA A 109 8.12 -2.35 13.00
CA ALA A 109 7.93 -1.10 13.73
C ALA A 109 6.55 -1.07 14.39
N SER A 110 6.42 -0.22 15.43
CA SER A 110 5.12 0.01 16.06
C SER A 110 4.19 0.75 15.11
N GLY A 111 2.90 0.47 15.21
CA GLY A 111 1.87 1.18 14.46
C GLY A 111 1.73 2.62 14.91
N MET A 112 0.89 3.36 14.20
CA MET A 112 0.61 4.76 14.52
C MET A 112 -0.23 4.87 15.78
N VAL A 113 -0.07 6.00 16.49
CA VAL A 113 -0.86 6.30 17.68
C VAL A 113 -2.14 7.02 17.26
N ASP A 114 -3.28 6.56 17.77
CA ASP A 114 -4.56 7.20 17.51
C ASP A 114 -4.76 8.46 18.38
N GLN A 115 -5.90 9.14 18.20
CA GLN A 115 -6.20 10.36 18.93
C GLN A 115 -6.36 10.16 20.45
N ASP A 116 -6.61 8.93 20.87
CA ASP A 116 -6.76 8.56 22.28
C ASP A 116 -5.44 8.09 22.92
N GLY A 117 -4.35 8.12 22.15
CA GLY A 117 -3.03 7.72 22.60
C GLY A 117 -2.74 6.22 22.53
N ASN A 118 -3.62 5.44 21.89
CA ASN A 118 -3.43 4.00 21.72
C ASN A 118 -2.66 3.70 20.45
N THR A 119 -1.73 2.75 20.53
CA THR A 119 -1.02 2.27 19.34
C THR A 119 -1.95 1.38 18.52
N VAL A 120 -2.08 1.70 17.23
CA VAL A 120 -2.87 0.90 16.28
C VAL A 120 -1.91 -0.02 15.53
N GLU A 121 -1.96 -1.30 15.83
CA GLU A 121 -1.12 -2.28 15.17
C GLU A 121 -1.69 -2.68 13.81
N GLY A 122 -0.78 -2.86 12.85
CA GLY A 122 -1.13 -3.33 11.51
C GLY A 122 -0.99 -4.84 11.37
N ASN A 123 -1.29 -5.31 10.16
CA ASN A 123 -1.17 -6.72 9.79
C ASN A 123 -0.10 -6.87 8.69
N ALA A 124 1.05 -7.42 9.08
CA ALA A 124 2.17 -7.65 8.15
C ALA A 124 1.80 -8.59 6.99
N ALA A 125 0.85 -9.49 7.19
CA ALA A 125 0.41 -10.42 6.14
C ALA A 125 -0.28 -9.72 4.97
N LYS A 126 -0.72 -8.47 5.14
CA LYS A 126 -1.32 -7.65 4.08
C LYS A 126 -0.29 -6.84 3.30
N THR A 127 0.99 -7.02 3.57
CA THR A 127 2.08 -6.25 2.96
C THR A 127 3.01 -7.18 2.19
N TYR A 128 3.40 -6.75 0.99
CA TYR A 128 4.41 -7.40 0.16
C TYR A 128 5.60 -6.45 -0.01
N ARG A 129 6.80 -6.94 0.26
CA ARG A 129 8.03 -6.21 0.02
C ARG A 129 8.62 -6.58 -1.32
N TRP A 130 8.92 -5.57 -2.14
CA TRP A 130 9.60 -5.72 -3.42
C TRP A 130 10.89 -4.91 -3.41
N ASN A 131 11.99 -5.55 -3.72
CA ASN A 131 13.29 -4.89 -3.82
C ASN A 131 13.62 -4.61 -5.27
N TYR A 132 13.98 -3.36 -5.55
CA TYR A 132 14.43 -2.91 -6.86
C TYR A 132 15.90 -2.50 -6.76
N ASP A 133 16.74 -3.13 -7.56
CA ASP A 133 18.20 -2.85 -7.60
C ASP A 133 18.55 -1.74 -8.60
#